data_9a1ceb507b964b0c4fbff317201f6e50
#
_entry.id   9a1ceb507b964b0c4fbff317201f6e50
#
_cell.length_a   1.000
_cell.length_b   1.000
_cell.length_c   1.000
_cell.angle_alpha   90.00
_cell.angle_beta   90.00
_cell.angle_gamma   90.00
#
_symmetry.space_group_name_H-M   'P 1'
#
loop_
_entity.id
_entity.type
_entity.pdbx_description
1 polymer ?
#
loop_
_entity_poly.entity_id
_entity_poly.type
_entity_poly.pdbx_seq_one_letter_code
_entity_poly.pdbx_strand_id
1 'polypeptide(L)'
;LFTSIAEKSGVDHAFLWTAVFCLAAAAVVFCLVRDDPHALGLEPFGKEAQESAQTRALHALHPTRLRWAMVQLAVLLVSGIGATGFTHLMTLYMAEGMDAMRAAAAFSLCGLALMAGKFACGALCDRLGSYRSNYLLFGCFILGYVLCTLAPLRSAALMLASAVFLGFGSSLNTVGISIWAADLSTQERYESVLRQFQAAYGLGGLVMSFLPGAIADLTGSYAPAYALFAVLLAFSLFTLQSTYRLARK
;
A
#
# COMPACT_ATOMS: atom_id res chain seq x y z
N LEU A 1 18.09 -1.79 -12.08
CA LEU A 1 18.59 -0.87 -13.11
C LEU A 1 19.35 0.29 -12.45
N PHE A 2 18.71 1.08 -11.55
CA PHE A 2 19.34 2.22 -10.88
C PHE A 2 20.65 1.84 -10.17
N THR A 3 20.60 0.80 -9.33
CA THR A 3 21.76 0.29 -8.58
C THR A 3 22.90 -0.11 -9.50
N SER A 4 22.59 -0.81 -10.60
CA SER A 4 23.60 -1.26 -11.58
C SER A 4 24.23 -0.11 -12.35
N ILE A 5 23.48 0.99 -12.61
CA ILE A 5 24.04 2.19 -13.23
C ILE A 5 24.89 2.96 -12.21
N ALA A 6 24.41 3.06 -10.97
CA ALA A 6 25.13 3.78 -9.91
C ALA A 6 26.50 3.12 -9.61
N GLU A 7 26.58 1.77 -9.62
CA GLU A 7 27.83 1.03 -9.43
C GLU A 7 28.81 1.22 -10.60
N LYS A 8 28.31 1.26 -11.85
CA LYS A 8 29.17 1.36 -13.04
C LYS A 8 29.60 2.76 -13.41
N SER A 9 28.70 3.73 -13.25
CA SER A 9 28.86 5.08 -13.82
C SER A 9 28.74 6.20 -12.77
N GLY A 10 28.50 5.84 -11.52
CA GLY A 10 28.29 6.79 -10.43
C GLY A 10 26.82 7.16 -10.21
N VAL A 11 26.53 7.64 -9.01
CA VAL A 11 25.18 7.97 -8.54
C VAL A 11 24.56 9.11 -9.37
N ASP A 12 25.37 10.09 -9.75
CA ASP A 12 24.91 11.25 -10.54
C ASP A 12 24.35 10.83 -11.91
N HIS A 13 25.01 9.89 -12.58
CA HIS A 13 24.52 9.34 -13.85
C HIS A 13 23.23 8.53 -13.68
N ALA A 14 23.06 7.82 -12.55
CA ALA A 14 21.83 7.10 -12.28
C ALA A 14 20.63 8.07 -12.09
N PHE A 15 20.83 9.19 -11.41
CA PHE A 15 19.82 10.23 -11.29
C PHE A 15 19.54 10.93 -12.62
N LEU A 16 20.58 11.22 -13.43
CA LEU A 16 20.40 11.81 -14.76
C LEU A 16 19.53 10.93 -15.65
N TRP A 17 19.84 9.63 -15.73
CA TRP A 17 19.04 8.67 -16.51
C TRP A 17 17.60 8.57 -16.02
N THR A 18 17.39 8.61 -14.70
CA THR A 18 16.04 8.63 -14.11
C THR A 18 15.29 9.91 -14.52
N ALA A 19 15.96 11.06 -14.47
CA ALA A 19 15.37 12.33 -14.90
C ALA A 19 14.98 12.31 -16.38
N VAL A 20 15.87 11.82 -17.26
CA VAL A 20 15.57 11.66 -18.69
C VAL A 20 14.36 10.76 -18.94
N PHE A 21 14.29 9.62 -18.22
CA PHE A 21 13.14 8.73 -18.32
C PHE A 21 11.84 9.41 -17.86
N CYS A 22 11.86 10.15 -16.74
CA CYS A 22 10.70 10.87 -16.26
C CYS A 22 10.24 11.97 -17.24
N LEU A 23 11.18 12.71 -17.84
CA LEU A 23 10.87 13.72 -18.85
C LEU A 23 10.27 13.10 -20.12
N ALA A 24 10.81 11.97 -20.57
CA ALA A 24 10.26 11.25 -21.72
C ALA A 24 8.84 10.74 -21.41
N ALA A 25 8.60 10.16 -20.24
CA ALA A 25 7.27 9.74 -19.80
C ALA A 25 6.29 10.90 -19.70
N ALA A 26 6.73 12.05 -19.14
CA ALA A 26 5.92 13.26 -19.08
C ALA A 26 5.54 13.79 -20.47
N ALA A 27 6.48 13.78 -21.42
CA ALA A 27 6.22 14.18 -22.81
C ALA A 27 5.18 13.26 -23.47
N VAL A 28 5.29 11.95 -23.27
CA VAL A 28 4.31 10.97 -23.78
C VAL A 28 2.92 11.23 -23.18
N VAL A 29 2.82 11.43 -21.88
CA VAL A 29 1.55 11.73 -21.20
C VAL A 29 0.97 13.04 -21.74
N PHE A 30 1.77 14.09 -21.84
CA PHE A 30 1.32 15.38 -22.36
C PHE A 30 0.80 15.31 -23.80
N CYS A 31 1.40 14.47 -24.65
CA CYS A 31 0.99 14.32 -26.03
C CYS A 31 -0.25 13.44 -26.21
N LEU A 32 -0.39 12.38 -25.39
CA LEU A 32 -1.40 11.34 -25.60
C LEU A 32 -2.63 11.47 -24.69
N VAL A 33 -2.45 11.99 -23.47
CA VAL A 33 -3.55 12.06 -22.49
C VAL A 33 -4.33 13.37 -22.68
N ARG A 34 -5.66 13.26 -22.68
CA ARG A 34 -6.59 14.39 -22.67
C ARG A 34 -7.40 14.33 -21.39
N ASP A 35 -7.59 15.48 -20.76
CA ASP A 35 -8.27 15.57 -19.45
C ASP A 35 -9.79 15.36 -19.58
N ASP A 36 -10.38 15.70 -20.73
CA ASP A 36 -11.82 15.60 -20.94
C ASP A 36 -12.13 14.66 -22.13
N PRO A 37 -12.82 13.53 -21.85
CA PRO A 37 -13.28 12.62 -22.90
C PRO A 37 -14.27 13.27 -23.88
N HIS A 38 -15.05 14.27 -23.43
CA HIS A 38 -15.98 14.99 -24.32
C HIS A 38 -15.24 15.79 -25.41
N ALA A 39 -14.01 16.26 -25.16
CA ALA A 39 -13.18 16.91 -26.18
C ALA A 39 -12.82 15.98 -27.36
N LEU A 40 -12.94 14.66 -27.15
CA LEU A 40 -12.71 13.62 -28.17
C LEU A 40 -14.03 13.05 -28.72
N GLY A 41 -15.19 13.61 -28.35
CA GLY A 41 -16.50 13.07 -28.72
C GLY A 41 -16.84 11.73 -28.05
N LEU A 42 -16.13 11.39 -26.97
CA LEU A 42 -16.35 10.15 -26.21
C LEU A 42 -17.18 10.44 -24.96
N GLU A 43 -18.07 9.52 -24.60
CA GLU A 43 -18.73 9.54 -23.29
C GLU A 43 -17.84 8.87 -22.24
N PRO A 44 -17.84 9.35 -20.99
CA PRO A 44 -17.10 8.72 -19.89
C PRO A 44 -17.57 7.26 -19.73
N PHE A 45 -16.60 6.34 -19.71
CA PHE A 45 -16.88 4.94 -19.49
C PHE A 45 -17.39 4.75 -18.05
N GLY A 46 -18.58 4.15 -17.88
CA GLY A 46 -19.08 3.80 -16.55
C GLY A 46 -20.33 4.53 -16.08
N LYS A 47 -21.15 5.14 -16.95
CA LYS A 47 -22.47 5.68 -16.56
C LYS A 47 -23.33 4.62 -15.79
N GLU A 48 -23.31 3.37 -16.24
CA GLU A 48 -24.01 2.25 -15.55
C GLU A 48 -23.35 1.87 -14.21
N ALA A 49 -22.03 2.04 -14.10
CA ALA A 49 -21.32 1.84 -12.84
C ALA A 49 -21.60 2.95 -11.82
N GLN A 50 -21.92 4.16 -12.27
CA GLN A 50 -22.34 5.25 -11.38
C GLN A 50 -23.73 4.98 -10.78
N GLU A 51 -24.67 4.43 -11.54
CA GLU A 51 -25.98 4.04 -10.99
C GLU A 51 -25.87 2.90 -9.98
N SER A 52 -25.00 1.92 -10.22
CA SER A 52 -24.74 0.84 -9.27
C SER A 52 -23.97 1.33 -8.03
N ALA A 53 -23.12 2.34 -8.17
CA ALA A 53 -22.44 3.01 -7.05
C ALA A 53 -23.41 3.87 -6.23
N GLN A 54 -24.38 4.53 -6.87
CA GLN A 54 -25.46 5.25 -6.18
C GLN A 54 -26.32 4.31 -5.34
N THR A 55 -26.60 3.11 -5.83
CA THR A 55 -27.37 2.11 -5.08
C THR A 55 -26.59 1.59 -3.86
N ARG A 56 -25.27 1.45 -3.97
CA ARG A 56 -24.39 1.12 -2.82
C ARG A 56 -24.29 2.26 -1.81
N ALA A 57 -24.27 3.51 -2.26
CA ALA A 57 -24.19 4.71 -1.41
C ALA A 57 -25.44 4.93 -0.54
N LEU A 58 -26.60 4.37 -0.90
CA LEU A 58 -27.83 4.41 -0.10
C LEU A 58 -27.71 3.69 1.26
N HIS A 59 -26.70 2.84 1.43
CA HIS A 59 -26.41 2.14 2.68
C HIS A 59 -25.20 2.72 3.42
N ALA A 60 -24.89 3.99 3.20
CA ALA A 60 -23.77 4.65 3.87
C ALA A 60 -23.96 4.62 5.38
N LEU A 61 -22.95 4.08 6.03
CA LEU A 61 -22.85 4.08 7.48
C LEU A 61 -22.77 5.49 8.02
N HIS A 62 -23.53 5.75 9.07
CA HIS A 62 -23.26 6.84 10.01
C HIS A 62 -22.50 6.28 11.21
N PRO A 63 -21.19 6.07 11.12
CA PRO A 63 -20.43 5.53 12.23
C PRO A 63 -20.42 6.54 13.39
N THR A 64 -20.44 6.05 14.61
CA THR A 64 -20.23 6.91 15.78
C THR A 64 -18.86 7.59 15.65
N ARG A 65 -18.70 8.77 16.28
CA ARG A 65 -17.42 9.53 16.25
C ARG A 65 -16.23 8.65 16.64
N LEU A 66 -16.39 7.79 17.66
CA LEU A 66 -15.35 6.88 18.12
C LEU A 66 -14.96 5.86 17.04
N ARG A 67 -15.95 5.25 16.38
CA ARG A 67 -15.67 4.30 15.29
C ARG A 67 -14.98 4.95 14.11
N TRP A 68 -15.40 6.17 13.77
CA TRP A 68 -14.74 6.92 12.71
C TRP A 68 -13.27 7.18 13.05
N ALA A 69 -12.97 7.59 14.29
CA ALA A 69 -11.59 7.76 14.75
C ALA A 69 -10.79 6.45 14.70
N MET A 70 -11.42 5.31 15.04
CA MET A 70 -10.77 4.00 14.92
C MET A 70 -10.48 3.63 13.46
N VAL A 71 -11.39 3.91 12.52
CA VAL A 71 -11.14 3.71 11.09
C VAL A 71 -9.99 4.60 10.60
N GLN A 72 -9.97 5.88 11.00
CA GLN A 72 -8.88 6.80 10.67
C GLN A 72 -7.54 6.28 11.21
N LEU A 73 -7.52 5.78 12.45
CA LEU A 73 -6.34 5.16 13.03
C LEU A 73 -5.91 3.91 12.25
N ALA A 74 -6.85 3.05 11.86
CA ALA A 74 -6.53 1.87 11.05
C ALA A 74 -5.94 2.25 9.68
N VAL A 75 -6.47 3.28 9.02
CA VAL A 75 -5.94 3.81 7.76
C VAL A 75 -4.53 4.37 7.97
N LEU A 76 -4.31 5.16 9.01
CA LEU A 76 -3.00 5.70 9.38
C LEU A 76 -1.97 4.56 9.58
N LEU A 77 -2.35 3.53 10.35
CA LEU A 77 -1.47 2.39 10.60
C LEU A 77 -1.15 1.62 9.32
N VAL A 78 -2.16 1.22 8.54
CA VAL A 78 -1.95 0.47 7.28
C VAL A 78 -1.05 1.24 6.33
N SER A 79 -1.29 2.53 6.19
CA SER A 79 -0.55 3.40 5.27
C SER A 79 0.90 3.59 5.72
N GLY A 80 1.09 3.95 6.96
CA GLY A 80 2.41 4.18 7.52
C GLY A 80 3.26 2.91 7.56
N ILE A 81 2.67 1.80 7.98
CA ILE A 81 3.31 0.49 8.00
C ILE A 81 3.68 0.06 6.57
N GLY A 82 2.74 0.20 5.62
CA GLY A 82 2.99 -0.19 4.23
C GLY A 82 4.11 0.60 3.57
N ALA A 83 4.14 1.92 3.75
CA ALA A 83 5.20 2.77 3.24
C ALA A 83 6.55 2.44 3.89
N THR A 84 6.58 2.36 5.22
CA THR A 84 7.80 2.15 6.01
C THR A 84 8.38 0.75 5.79
N GLY A 85 7.56 -0.29 5.82
CA GLY A 85 8.03 -1.66 5.62
C GLY A 85 8.58 -1.90 4.22
N PHE A 86 8.00 -1.26 3.20
CA PHE A 86 8.53 -1.29 1.85
C PHE A 86 9.90 -0.61 1.77
N THR A 87 10.03 0.61 2.29
CA THR A 87 11.28 1.39 2.19
C THR A 87 12.43 0.78 3.00
N HIS A 88 12.15 0.17 4.15
CA HIS A 88 13.15 -0.45 5.01
C HIS A 88 13.43 -1.93 4.70
N LEU A 89 12.77 -2.54 3.70
CA LEU A 89 12.94 -3.95 3.37
C LEU A 89 14.39 -4.31 3.00
N MET A 90 15.02 -3.48 2.18
CA MET A 90 16.43 -3.68 1.81
C MET A 90 17.34 -3.54 3.02
N THR A 91 17.10 -2.53 3.86
CA THR A 91 17.87 -2.28 5.09
C THR A 91 17.77 -3.44 6.07
N LEU A 92 16.56 -4.01 6.25
CA LEU A 92 16.36 -5.20 7.07
C LEU A 92 17.30 -6.34 6.67
N TYR A 93 17.31 -6.70 5.40
CA TYR A 93 18.09 -7.85 4.93
C TYR A 93 19.60 -7.57 4.91
N MET A 94 20.00 -6.33 4.60
CA MET A 94 21.42 -5.95 4.67
C MET A 94 21.93 -5.93 6.12
N ALA A 95 21.13 -5.47 7.07
CA ALA A 95 21.48 -5.48 8.50
C ALA A 95 21.67 -6.90 9.04
N GLU A 96 20.93 -7.88 8.51
CA GLU A 96 21.11 -9.30 8.85
C GLU A 96 22.26 -9.97 8.09
N GLY A 97 23.07 -9.20 7.35
CA GLY A 97 24.27 -9.68 6.67
C GLY A 97 24.03 -10.35 5.32
N MET A 98 22.88 -10.11 4.70
CA MET A 98 22.65 -10.54 3.32
C MET A 98 23.33 -9.59 2.33
N ASP A 99 23.77 -10.15 1.20
CA ASP A 99 24.40 -9.40 0.13
C ASP A 99 23.47 -8.30 -0.43
N ALA A 100 24.05 -7.11 -0.68
CA ALA A 100 23.31 -5.93 -1.14
C ALA A 100 22.57 -6.17 -2.48
N MET A 101 23.17 -6.95 -3.40
CA MET A 101 22.54 -7.27 -4.68
C MET A 101 21.30 -8.15 -4.50
N ARG A 102 21.35 -9.13 -3.60
CA ARG A 102 20.20 -9.98 -3.26
C ARG A 102 19.11 -9.19 -2.55
N ALA A 103 19.47 -8.32 -1.63
CA ALA A 103 18.51 -7.42 -0.96
C ALA A 103 17.84 -6.47 -1.95
N ALA A 104 18.58 -5.91 -2.90
CA ALA A 104 18.06 -5.07 -3.97
C ALA A 104 17.13 -5.86 -4.93
N ALA A 105 17.46 -7.11 -5.24
CA ALA A 105 16.60 -7.98 -6.05
C ALA A 105 15.27 -8.27 -5.33
N ALA A 106 15.30 -8.55 -4.02
CA ALA A 106 14.08 -8.73 -3.22
C ALA A 106 13.23 -7.46 -3.17
N PHE A 107 13.86 -6.29 -3.02
CA PHE A 107 13.17 -5.01 -3.07
C PHE A 107 12.48 -4.78 -4.43
N SER A 108 13.18 -5.09 -5.54
CA SER A 108 12.61 -5.01 -6.89
C SER A 108 11.44 -5.98 -7.08
N LEU A 109 11.55 -7.20 -6.57
CA LEU A 109 10.48 -8.20 -6.60
C LEU A 109 9.27 -7.73 -5.77
N CYS A 110 9.50 -7.09 -4.63
CA CYS A 110 8.45 -6.49 -3.81
C CYS A 110 7.70 -5.41 -4.60
N GLY A 111 8.40 -4.56 -5.36
CA GLY A 111 7.78 -3.56 -6.24
C GLY A 111 6.93 -4.18 -7.36
N LEU A 112 7.40 -5.25 -7.99
CA LEU A 112 6.61 -6.01 -8.98
C LEU A 112 5.37 -6.65 -8.37
N ALA A 113 5.52 -7.25 -7.18
CA ALA A 113 4.40 -7.83 -6.44
C ALA A 113 3.38 -6.76 -6.01
N LEU A 114 3.83 -5.55 -5.62
CA LEU A 114 2.96 -4.41 -5.35
C LEU A 114 2.17 -4.00 -6.59
N MET A 115 2.80 -3.94 -7.75
CA MET A 115 2.12 -3.63 -9.01
C MET A 115 1.02 -4.66 -9.30
N ALA A 116 1.34 -5.95 -9.25
CA ALA A 116 0.37 -7.03 -9.42
C ALA A 116 -0.75 -6.96 -8.36
N GLY A 117 -0.40 -6.67 -7.11
CA GLY A 117 -1.31 -6.50 -6.00
C GLY A 117 -2.32 -5.37 -6.21
N LYS A 118 -1.92 -4.26 -6.81
CA LYS A 118 -2.84 -3.14 -7.12
C LYS A 118 -3.94 -3.56 -8.10
N PHE A 119 -3.59 -4.27 -9.17
CA PHE A 119 -4.59 -4.82 -10.10
C PHE A 119 -5.47 -5.87 -9.43
N ALA A 120 -4.85 -6.77 -8.67
CA ALA A 120 -5.57 -7.82 -7.96
C ALA A 120 -6.51 -7.25 -6.89
N CYS A 121 -6.11 -6.19 -6.18
CA CYS A 121 -6.92 -5.53 -5.16
C CYS A 121 -8.24 -5.01 -5.76
N GLY A 122 -8.19 -4.26 -6.87
CA GLY A 122 -9.37 -3.80 -7.57
C GLY A 122 -10.27 -4.98 -8.00
N ALA A 123 -9.69 -5.93 -8.75
CA ALA A 123 -10.43 -7.08 -9.27
C ALA A 123 -11.04 -7.98 -8.18
N LEU A 124 -10.35 -8.17 -7.06
CA LEU A 124 -10.87 -8.92 -5.91
C LEU A 124 -12.03 -8.17 -5.25
N CYS A 125 -11.89 -6.85 -5.05
CA CYS A 125 -12.96 -6.05 -4.46
C CYS A 125 -14.20 -6.01 -5.35
N ASP A 126 -14.04 -5.97 -6.67
CA ASP A 126 -15.17 -6.01 -7.62
C ASP A 126 -15.88 -7.36 -7.63
N ARG A 127 -15.12 -8.47 -7.56
CA ARG A 127 -15.69 -9.82 -7.64
C ARG A 127 -16.21 -10.38 -6.32
N LEU A 128 -15.47 -10.19 -5.23
CA LEU A 128 -15.75 -10.79 -3.92
C LEU A 128 -16.39 -9.81 -2.94
N GLY A 129 -16.35 -8.51 -3.29
CA GLY A 129 -16.66 -7.40 -2.39
C GLY A 129 -15.51 -7.10 -1.40
N SER A 130 -15.43 -5.85 -0.96
CA SER A 130 -14.32 -5.35 -0.12
C SER A 130 -14.18 -6.11 1.21
N TYR A 131 -15.30 -6.54 1.82
CA TYR A 131 -15.28 -7.30 3.06
C TYR A 131 -14.47 -8.59 2.99
N ARG A 132 -14.64 -9.40 1.93
CA ARG A 132 -13.91 -10.67 1.76
C ARG A 132 -12.49 -10.41 1.26
N SER A 133 -12.34 -9.47 0.35
CA SER A 133 -11.05 -9.10 -0.23
C SER A 133 -10.07 -8.56 0.82
N ASN A 134 -10.57 -7.81 1.81
CA ASN A 134 -9.76 -7.35 2.92
C ASN A 134 -9.11 -8.50 3.69
N TYR A 135 -9.81 -9.61 3.96
CA TYR A 135 -9.19 -10.76 4.65
C TYR A 135 -8.03 -11.35 3.86
N LEU A 136 -8.19 -11.50 2.54
CA LEU A 136 -7.14 -12.05 1.68
C LEU A 136 -5.93 -11.12 1.59
N LEU A 137 -6.18 -9.85 1.33
CA LEU A 137 -5.10 -8.87 1.15
C LEU A 137 -4.36 -8.56 2.45
N PHE A 138 -5.08 -8.37 3.56
CA PHE A 138 -4.45 -8.25 4.88
C PHE A 138 -3.72 -9.53 5.29
N GLY A 139 -4.29 -10.70 4.97
CA GLY A 139 -3.63 -11.99 5.22
C GLY A 139 -2.29 -12.07 4.52
N CYS A 140 -2.21 -11.73 3.24
CA CYS A 140 -0.96 -11.62 2.51
C CYS A 140 -0.02 -10.60 3.16
N PHE A 141 -0.54 -9.42 3.52
CA PHE A 141 0.26 -8.35 4.08
C PHE A 141 0.87 -8.74 5.43
N ILE A 142 0.08 -9.26 6.35
CA ILE A 142 0.52 -9.75 7.66
C ILE A 142 1.53 -10.88 7.48
N LEU A 143 1.27 -11.83 6.58
CA LEU A 143 2.20 -12.93 6.28
C LEU A 143 3.55 -12.40 5.79
N GLY A 144 3.55 -11.40 4.91
CA GLY A 144 4.77 -10.74 4.46
C GLY A 144 5.59 -10.18 5.62
N TYR A 145 4.94 -9.47 6.55
CA TYR A 145 5.61 -8.95 7.75
C TYR A 145 6.09 -10.04 8.70
N VAL A 146 5.29 -11.09 8.92
CA VAL A 146 5.71 -12.26 9.72
C VAL A 146 6.93 -12.93 9.10
N LEU A 147 6.98 -13.09 7.78
CA LEU A 147 8.16 -13.64 7.12
C LEU A 147 9.39 -12.73 7.27
N CYS A 148 9.21 -11.41 7.29
CA CYS A 148 10.30 -10.46 7.56
C CYS A 148 10.87 -10.62 8.98
N THR A 149 10.09 -11.06 9.98
CA THR A 149 10.61 -11.33 11.32
C THR A 149 11.59 -12.50 11.36
N LEU A 150 11.57 -13.35 10.33
CA LEU A 150 12.47 -14.48 10.16
C LEU A 150 13.75 -14.10 9.37
N ALA A 151 13.98 -12.82 9.10
CA ALA A 151 15.19 -12.33 8.42
C ALA A 151 16.51 -12.81 9.07
N PRO A 152 16.62 -12.93 10.43
CA PRO A 152 17.81 -13.46 11.07
C PRO A 152 18.21 -14.88 10.64
N LEU A 153 17.27 -15.67 10.08
CA LEU A 153 17.57 -17.00 9.52
C LEU A 153 18.37 -16.94 8.20
N ARG A 154 18.53 -15.76 7.61
CA ARG A 154 19.33 -15.50 6.39
C ARG A 154 18.97 -16.39 5.21
N SER A 155 17.72 -16.84 5.12
CA SER A 155 17.23 -17.69 4.05
C SER A 155 16.79 -16.86 2.84
N ALA A 156 17.39 -17.13 1.67
CA ALA A 156 17.00 -16.47 0.42
C ALA A 156 15.53 -16.76 0.04
N ALA A 157 15.04 -17.95 0.33
CA ALA A 157 13.65 -18.32 0.05
C ALA A 157 12.66 -17.50 0.91
N LEU A 158 12.96 -17.33 2.21
CA LEU A 158 12.14 -16.52 3.10
C LEU A 158 12.16 -15.04 2.70
N MET A 159 13.32 -14.52 2.28
CA MET A 159 13.47 -13.17 1.78
C MET A 159 12.60 -12.92 0.54
N LEU A 160 12.66 -13.81 -0.45
CA LEU A 160 11.86 -13.67 -1.67
C LEU A 160 10.36 -13.82 -1.39
N ALA A 161 9.97 -14.79 -0.54
CA ALA A 161 8.59 -14.98 -0.13
C ALA A 161 8.05 -13.74 0.61
N SER A 162 8.81 -13.19 1.57
CA SER A 162 8.41 -11.98 2.27
C SER A 162 8.22 -10.80 1.33
N ALA A 163 9.12 -10.62 0.36
CA ALA A 163 9.04 -9.56 -0.65
C ALA A 163 7.76 -9.67 -1.48
N VAL A 164 7.39 -10.88 -1.90
CA VAL A 164 6.15 -11.10 -2.67
C VAL A 164 4.90 -10.80 -1.82
N PHE A 165 4.80 -11.37 -0.64
CA PHE A 165 3.61 -11.20 0.21
C PHE A 165 3.48 -9.77 0.74
N LEU A 166 4.58 -9.14 1.15
CA LEU A 166 4.60 -7.75 1.58
C LEU A 166 4.22 -6.81 0.44
N GLY A 167 4.83 -6.99 -0.74
CA GLY A 167 4.51 -6.18 -1.91
C GLY A 167 3.06 -6.31 -2.33
N PHE A 168 2.56 -7.53 -2.45
CA PHE A 168 1.16 -7.78 -2.82
C PHE A 168 0.18 -7.16 -1.81
N GLY A 169 0.40 -7.35 -0.51
CA GLY A 169 -0.43 -6.79 0.56
C GLY A 169 -0.35 -5.26 0.65
N SER A 170 0.80 -4.66 0.29
CA SER A 170 0.98 -3.20 0.27
C SER A 170 0.06 -2.48 -0.72
N SER A 171 -0.65 -3.19 -1.60
CA SER A 171 -1.72 -2.61 -2.43
C SER A 171 -2.84 -1.97 -1.61
N LEU A 172 -3.06 -2.44 -0.37
CA LEU A 172 -4.06 -1.89 0.55
C LEU A 172 -3.76 -0.45 0.96
N ASN A 173 -2.50 -0.07 1.10
CA ASN A 173 -2.12 1.28 1.52
C ASN A 173 -2.32 2.34 0.44
N THR A 174 -2.64 1.94 -0.78
CA THR A 174 -2.92 2.86 -1.89
C THR A 174 -4.32 2.65 -2.46
N VAL A 175 -4.56 1.51 -3.13
CA VAL A 175 -5.85 1.20 -3.75
C VAL A 175 -6.94 0.95 -2.71
N GLY A 176 -6.61 0.23 -1.63
CA GLY A 176 -7.56 -0.06 -0.54
C GLY A 176 -8.15 1.20 0.10
N ILE A 177 -7.36 2.24 0.28
CA ILE A 177 -7.81 3.51 0.87
C ILE A 177 -8.95 4.14 0.06
N SER A 178 -8.84 4.18 -1.25
CA SER A 178 -9.88 4.74 -2.13
C SER A 178 -11.14 3.88 -2.11
N ILE A 179 -10.98 2.56 -2.07
CA ILE A 179 -12.11 1.62 -1.98
C ILE A 179 -12.82 1.78 -0.64
N TRP A 180 -12.08 1.84 0.48
CA TRP A 180 -12.68 2.06 1.81
C TRP A 180 -13.37 3.42 1.91
N ALA A 181 -12.82 4.46 1.30
CA ALA A 181 -13.47 5.76 1.24
C ALA A 181 -14.80 5.69 0.49
N ALA A 182 -14.86 4.97 -0.62
CA ALA A 182 -16.09 4.76 -1.39
C ALA A 182 -17.13 3.91 -0.62
N ASP A 183 -16.69 2.84 0.02
CA ASP A 183 -17.59 1.92 0.73
C ASP A 183 -18.15 2.50 2.04
N LEU A 184 -17.39 3.38 2.71
CA LEU A 184 -17.73 3.92 4.04
C LEU A 184 -18.32 5.33 3.98
N SER A 185 -18.55 5.89 2.79
CA SER A 185 -19.15 7.22 2.61
C SER A 185 -20.22 7.23 1.53
N THR A 186 -21.05 8.28 1.54
CA THR A 186 -21.94 8.61 0.42
C THR A 186 -21.15 9.24 -0.71
N GLN A 187 -21.70 9.23 -1.93
CA GLN A 187 -21.08 9.86 -3.08
C GLN A 187 -20.75 11.34 -2.84
N GLU A 188 -21.65 12.07 -2.19
CA GLU A 188 -21.45 13.49 -1.84
C GLU A 188 -20.30 13.72 -0.85
N ARG A 189 -20.03 12.74 0.03
CA ARG A 189 -19.00 12.83 1.07
C ARG A 189 -17.70 12.13 0.70
N TYR A 190 -17.67 11.40 -0.43
CA TYR A 190 -16.50 10.62 -0.86
C TYR A 190 -15.21 11.43 -0.89
N GLU A 191 -15.23 12.59 -1.53
CA GLU A 191 -14.03 13.43 -1.63
C GLU A 191 -13.54 13.92 -0.27
N SER A 192 -14.46 14.26 0.63
CA SER A 192 -14.12 14.71 1.99
C SER A 192 -13.50 13.58 2.80
N VAL A 193 -14.06 12.37 2.69
CA VAL A 193 -13.55 11.18 3.37
C VAL A 193 -12.21 10.75 2.78
N LEU A 194 -12.08 10.76 1.46
CA LEU A 194 -10.81 10.42 0.80
C LEU A 194 -9.69 11.39 1.22
N ARG A 195 -9.98 12.71 1.31
CA ARG A 195 -9.00 13.69 1.82
C ARG A 195 -8.56 13.39 3.25
N GLN A 196 -9.49 13.00 4.13
CA GLN A 196 -9.17 12.61 5.50
C GLN A 196 -8.28 11.36 5.53
N PHE A 197 -8.57 10.35 4.70
CA PHE A 197 -7.76 9.14 4.60
C PHE A 197 -6.38 9.42 4.00
N GLN A 198 -6.28 10.33 3.04
CA GLN A 198 -4.99 10.75 2.49
C GLN A 198 -4.16 11.56 3.51
N ALA A 199 -4.79 12.37 4.34
CA ALA A 199 -4.11 13.04 5.45
C ALA A 199 -3.61 12.00 6.48
N ALA A 200 -4.43 11.00 6.83
CA ALA A 200 -4.02 9.90 7.69
C ALA A 200 -2.87 9.09 7.07
N TYR A 201 -2.88 8.89 5.74
CA TYR A 201 -1.78 8.27 5.00
C TYR A 201 -0.45 9.03 5.19
N GLY A 202 -0.46 10.33 4.96
CA GLY A 202 0.74 11.16 5.11
C GLY A 202 1.27 11.18 6.54
N LEU A 203 0.37 11.34 7.51
CA LEU A 203 0.72 11.29 8.94
C LEU A 203 1.26 9.91 9.35
N GLY A 204 0.65 8.84 8.85
CA GLY A 204 1.12 7.47 9.10
C GLY A 204 2.53 7.25 8.58
N GLY A 205 2.82 7.69 7.35
CA GLY A 205 4.17 7.64 6.79
C GLY A 205 5.19 8.40 7.64
N LEU A 206 4.84 9.60 8.08
CA LEU A 206 5.70 10.41 8.94
C LEU A 206 5.98 9.73 10.28
N VAL A 207 4.92 9.28 10.98
CA VAL A 207 5.05 8.70 12.33
C VAL A 207 5.73 7.34 12.32
N MET A 208 5.49 6.51 11.30
CA MET A 208 6.04 5.15 11.25
C MET A 208 7.45 5.08 10.66
N SER A 209 7.90 6.09 9.91
CA SER A 209 9.17 6.03 9.16
C SER A 209 10.41 5.87 10.05
N PHE A 210 10.43 6.44 11.24
CA PHE A 210 11.56 6.34 12.16
C PHE A 210 11.52 5.10 13.06
N LEU A 211 10.36 4.45 13.17
CA LEU A 211 10.13 3.40 14.15
C LEU A 211 11.04 2.16 13.97
N PRO A 212 11.28 1.66 12.73
CA PRO A 212 12.20 0.53 12.56
C PRO A 212 13.63 0.84 12.98
N GLY A 213 14.12 2.05 12.69
CA GLY A 213 15.44 2.48 13.14
C GLY A 213 15.52 2.57 14.66
N ALA A 214 14.57 3.23 15.31
CA ALA A 214 14.53 3.33 16.76
C ALA A 214 14.46 1.96 17.46
N ILE A 215 13.70 1.02 16.93
CA ILE A 215 13.63 -0.34 17.45
C ILE A 215 14.95 -1.08 17.21
N ALA A 216 15.58 -0.92 16.05
CA ALA A 216 16.85 -1.53 15.74
C ALA A 216 17.99 -1.00 16.65
N ASP A 217 17.99 0.29 16.97
CA ASP A 217 18.94 0.89 17.91
C ASP A 217 18.81 0.31 19.32
N LEU A 218 17.60 -0.04 19.75
CA LEU A 218 17.32 -0.61 21.07
C LEU A 218 17.56 -2.13 21.14
N THR A 219 17.29 -2.86 20.05
CA THR A 219 17.27 -4.33 20.04
C THR A 219 18.42 -4.97 19.28
N GLY A 220 19.15 -4.18 18.48
CA GLY A 220 20.19 -4.67 17.58
C GLY A 220 19.69 -5.30 16.29
N SER A 221 18.37 -5.34 16.03
CA SER A 221 17.77 -5.91 14.81
C SER A 221 16.52 -5.16 14.37
N TYR A 222 16.27 -5.15 13.06
CA TYR A 222 15.02 -4.62 12.48
C TYR A 222 13.84 -5.58 12.61
N ALA A 223 14.07 -6.87 12.82
CA ALA A 223 13.04 -7.91 12.85
C ALA A 223 11.91 -7.64 13.87
N PRO A 224 12.17 -7.15 15.10
CA PRO A 224 11.10 -6.83 16.06
C PRO A 224 10.16 -5.72 15.58
N ALA A 225 10.64 -4.76 14.78
CA ALA A 225 9.78 -3.74 14.19
C ALA A 225 8.76 -4.34 13.22
N TYR A 226 9.16 -5.32 12.43
CA TYR A 226 8.26 -6.03 11.52
C TYR A 226 7.26 -6.90 12.29
N ALA A 227 7.64 -7.47 13.43
CA ALA A 227 6.70 -8.17 14.32
C ALA A 227 5.62 -7.22 14.86
N LEU A 228 6.03 -6.05 15.32
CA LEU A 228 5.10 -5.00 15.78
C LEU A 228 4.15 -4.59 14.66
N PHE A 229 4.66 -4.38 13.45
CA PHE A 229 3.85 -4.02 12.29
C PHE A 229 2.82 -5.09 11.93
N ALA A 230 3.17 -6.38 12.01
CA ALA A 230 2.22 -7.47 11.81
C ALA A 230 1.05 -7.42 12.81
N VAL A 231 1.33 -7.15 14.08
CA VAL A 231 0.31 -7.00 15.13
C VAL A 231 -0.59 -5.79 14.87
N LEU A 232 -0.02 -4.65 14.52
CA LEU A 232 -0.77 -3.42 14.21
C LEU A 232 -1.64 -3.57 12.95
N LEU A 233 -1.17 -4.32 11.95
CA LEU A 233 -1.97 -4.66 10.77
C LEU A 233 -3.14 -5.59 11.12
N ALA A 234 -2.95 -6.57 12.02
CA ALA A 234 -4.03 -7.43 12.50
C ALA A 234 -5.10 -6.60 13.26
N PHE A 235 -4.67 -5.65 14.09
CA PHE A 235 -5.56 -4.70 14.75
C PHE A 235 -6.34 -3.84 13.73
N SER A 236 -5.66 -3.35 12.69
CA SER A 236 -6.29 -2.55 11.63
C SER A 236 -7.32 -3.36 10.85
N LEU A 237 -7.02 -4.63 10.52
CA LEU A 237 -7.96 -5.55 9.91
C LEU A 237 -9.19 -5.74 10.78
N PHE A 238 -9.01 -6.03 12.07
CA PHE A 238 -10.12 -6.21 13.02
C PHE A 238 -11.01 -4.97 13.07
N THR A 239 -10.43 -3.79 13.15
CA THR A 239 -11.14 -2.51 13.20
C THR A 239 -11.97 -2.26 11.94
N LEU A 240 -11.36 -2.41 10.76
CA LEU A 240 -12.05 -2.25 9.49
C LEU A 240 -13.18 -3.28 9.33
N GLN A 241 -12.92 -4.54 9.62
CA GLN A 241 -13.92 -5.61 9.48
C GLN A 241 -15.08 -5.48 10.46
N SER A 242 -14.83 -5.00 11.68
CA SER A 242 -15.90 -4.70 12.63
C SER A 242 -16.82 -3.61 12.11
N THR A 243 -16.27 -2.60 11.45
CA THR A 243 -17.03 -1.51 10.81
C THR A 243 -17.87 -2.04 9.64
N TYR A 244 -17.29 -2.85 8.77
CA TYR A 244 -18.02 -3.49 7.65
C TYR A 244 -19.15 -4.43 8.11
N ARG A 245 -18.97 -5.17 9.22
CA ARG A 245 -20.02 -6.04 9.77
C ARG A 245 -21.26 -5.25 10.20
N LEU A 246 -21.07 -4.04 10.69
CA LEU A 246 -22.18 -3.19 11.12
C LEU A 246 -22.89 -2.51 9.95
N ALA A 247 -22.17 -2.28 8.86
CA ALA A 247 -22.74 -1.79 7.60
C ALA A 247 -23.70 -2.79 6.94
N ARG A 248 -23.53 -4.07 7.27
CA ARG A 248 -24.34 -5.16 6.69
C ARG A 248 -25.59 -5.52 7.49
N LYS A 249 -25.73 -4.98 8.70
CA LYS A 249 -26.93 -5.12 9.53
C LYS A 249 -27.89 -3.98 9.31
#